data_dd7166ae8000b58ac215f962306c77cd
#
_entry.id   dd7166ae8000b58ac215f962306c77cd
#
_cell.length_a   1.000
_cell.length_b   1.000
_cell.length_c   1.000
_cell.angle_alpha   90.00
_cell.angle_beta   90.00
_cell.angle_gamma   90.00
#
_symmetry.space_group_name_H-M   'P 1'
#
loop_
_entity.id
_entity.type
_entity.pdbx_description
1 polymer ?
#
loop_
_entity_poly.entity_id
_entity_poly.type
_entity_poly.pdbx_seq_one_letter_code
_entity_poly.pdbx_strand_id
1 'polypeptide(L)'
;MGCGTWAWGNRLLWGYDESMDEELQAAFNLCVSSGVTLFDTGDSYGTGKLNGRSEQLLGQFSQQYQGANKDRICIATKLAAYPWRLTRQSMISACKASASRLGKNVDLVQMHWSTANYAPWQEGALLDGLADLYEQGLVKGVGLSNYGPKRLKWVHRKFSDRQIPIVTLQVQYSLLSTYPVTELGLKDVCDELGIKLIAYSPLALGLLTGKYSENGSLPKGIRGLACKQLLPGMRSLLECLREIAAFRNKTVSQVAINWCICKETIPIPGAKSVAQARDNIGALGWELDSGEITELDKAAASVDKKMVQNIFQTK
;
A
#
# COMPACT_ATOMS: atom_id res chain seq x y z
N MET A 1 -0.21 11.20 0.10
CA MET A 1 -1.09 10.04 -0.14
C MET A 1 -0.89 9.53 -1.55
N GLY A 2 -0.99 8.21 -1.77
CA GLY A 2 -1.05 7.57 -3.09
C GLY A 2 -2.34 6.79 -3.26
N CYS A 3 -2.44 5.98 -4.32
CA CYS A 3 -3.55 5.08 -4.62
C CYS A 3 -3.04 3.65 -4.80
N GLY A 4 -3.57 2.70 -4.04
CA GLY A 4 -3.26 1.27 -4.18
C GLY A 4 -4.18 0.60 -5.20
N THR A 5 -3.61 -0.21 -6.09
CA THR A 5 -4.34 -0.87 -7.18
C THR A 5 -4.55 -2.38 -6.97
N TRP A 6 -4.35 -2.88 -5.76
CA TRP A 6 -4.48 -4.32 -5.47
C TRP A 6 -5.86 -4.90 -5.80
N ALA A 7 -6.90 -4.07 -5.78
CA ALA A 7 -8.25 -4.48 -6.14
C ALA A 7 -8.44 -4.64 -7.66
N TRP A 8 -7.60 -4.02 -8.50
CA TRP A 8 -7.74 -4.01 -9.95
C TRP A 8 -7.26 -5.36 -10.52
N GLY A 9 -8.15 -6.07 -11.21
CA GLY A 9 -7.90 -7.41 -11.69
C GLY A 9 -8.07 -8.53 -10.64
N ASN A 10 -8.41 -8.22 -9.39
CA ASN A 10 -8.56 -9.21 -8.34
C ASN A 10 -10.02 -9.65 -8.17
N ARG A 11 -10.39 -10.74 -8.83
CA ARG A 11 -11.76 -11.32 -8.79
C ARG A 11 -12.09 -11.93 -7.43
N LEU A 12 -11.16 -12.66 -6.82
CA LEU A 12 -11.43 -13.48 -5.63
C LEU A 12 -11.72 -12.65 -4.39
N LEU A 13 -10.90 -11.64 -4.11
CA LEU A 13 -10.99 -10.86 -2.88
C LEU A 13 -11.84 -9.59 -3.07
N TRP A 14 -11.81 -9.00 -4.25
CA TRP A 14 -12.39 -7.69 -4.52
C TRP A 14 -13.55 -7.70 -5.51
N GLY A 15 -13.84 -8.88 -6.10
CA GLY A 15 -14.94 -9.05 -7.04
C GLY A 15 -14.76 -8.25 -8.33
N TYR A 16 -13.51 -8.12 -8.78
CA TYR A 16 -13.23 -7.42 -10.04
C TYR A 16 -13.89 -8.15 -11.22
N ASP A 17 -14.45 -7.36 -12.11
CA ASP A 17 -14.95 -7.75 -13.42
C ASP A 17 -14.51 -6.72 -14.45
N GLU A 18 -14.30 -7.11 -15.70
CA GLU A 18 -13.79 -6.22 -16.76
C GLU A 18 -14.78 -5.08 -17.10
N SER A 19 -16.05 -5.24 -16.82
CA SER A 19 -17.05 -4.16 -16.91
C SER A 19 -16.77 -2.99 -15.96
N MET A 20 -15.89 -3.18 -14.97
CA MET A 20 -15.49 -2.13 -14.03
C MET A 20 -14.38 -1.23 -14.59
N ASP A 21 -13.76 -1.56 -15.73
CA ASP A 21 -12.55 -0.87 -16.21
C ASP A 21 -12.80 0.62 -16.50
N GLU A 22 -13.94 0.99 -17.03
CA GLU A 22 -14.32 2.40 -17.27
C GLU A 22 -14.42 3.18 -15.96
N GLU A 23 -15.04 2.60 -14.94
CA GLU A 23 -15.16 3.22 -13.61
C GLU A 23 -13.78 3.32 -12.91
N LEU A 24 -12.91 2.31 -13.08
CA LEU A 24 -11.54 2.35 -12.58
C LEU A 24 -10.71 3.43 -13.27
N GLN A 25 -10.88 3.60 -14.58
CA GLN A 25 -10.22 4.67 -15.32
C GLN A 25 -10.70 6.04 -14.86
N ALA A 26 -12.00 6.21 -14.65
CA ALA A 26 -12.56 7.46 -14.15
C ALA A 26 -12.05 7.77 -12.73
N ALA A 27 -11.93 6.75 -11.87
CA ALA A 27 -11.32 6.89 -10.54
C ALA A 27 -9.84 7.26 -10.61
N PHE A 28 -9.07 6.65 -11.52
CA PHE A 28 -7.68 7.01 -11.80
C PHE A 28 -7.56 8.47 -12.24
N ASN A 29 -8.37 8.88 -13.22
CA ASN A 29 -8.38 10.25 -13.74
C ASN A 29 -8.66 11.28 -12.63
N LEU A 30 -9.64 10.99 -11.78
CA LEU A 30 -9.97 11.84 -10.62
C LEU A 30 -8.78 11.93 -9.64
N CYS A 31 -8.12 10.83 -9.33
CA CYS A 31 -6.94 10.83 -8.46
C CYS A 31 -5.86 11.76 -9.03
N VAL A 32 -5.48 11.58 -10.29
CA VAL A 32 -4.40 12.36 -10.92
C VAL A 32 -4.77 13.83 -11.00
N SER A 33 -5.97 14.18 -11.45
CA SER A 33 -6.42 15.57 -11.55
C SER A 33 -6.47 16.28 -10.19
N SER A 34 -6.69 15.53 -9.11
CA SER A 34 -6.69 16.03 -7.72
C SER A 34 -5.29 16.03 -7.07
N GLY A 35 -4.22 15.71 -7.80
CA GLY A 35 -2.85 15.73 -7.30
C GLY A 35 -2.38 14.44 -6.61
N VAL A 36 -3.19 13.37 -6.59
CA VAL A 36 -2.76 12.04 -6.15
C VAL A 36 -2.07 11.34 -7.31
N THR A 37 -0.75 11.44 -7.35
CA THR A 37 0.07 11.01 -8.50
C THR A 37 0.89 9.73 -8.25
N LEU A 38 1.01 9.26 -7.00
CA LEU A 38 1.64 7.99 -6.68
C LEU A 38 0.61 6.86 -6.81
N PHE A 39 0.89 5.91 -7.70
CA PHE A 39 0.10 4.68 -7.86
C PHE A 39 0.94 3.46 -7.52
N ASP A 40 0.45 2.66 -6.59
CA ASP A 40 1.11 1.46 -6.11
C ASP A 40 0.44 0.20 -6.68
N THR A 41 1.22 -0.63 -7.34
CA THR A 41 0.80 -1.88 -7.98
C THR A 41 1.75 -3.04 -7.63
N GLY A 42 1.68 -4.16 -8.32
CA GLY A 42 2.58 -5.30 -8.16
C GLY A 42 2.45 -6.28 -9.32
N ASP A 43 3.55 -6.95 -9.66
CA ASP A 43 3.63 -7.94 -10.73
C ASP A 43 2.76 -9.19 -10.48
N SER A 44 2.41 -9.42 -9.22
CA SER A 44 1.53 -10.49 -8.75
C SER A 44 0.07 -10.08 -8.59
N TYR A 45 -0.27 -8.82 -8.91
CA TYR A 45 -1.64 -8.32 -8.74
C TYR A 45 -2.55 -8.75 -9.90
N GLY A 46 -3.69 -9.32 -9.52
CA GLY A 46 -4.63 -10.00 -10.38
C GLY A 46 -4.88 -11.43 -9.88
N THR A 47 -5.78 -12.17 -10.54
CA THR A 47 -6.12 -13.55 -10.14
C THR A 47 -6.14 -14.49 -11.33
N GLY A 48 -5.46 -15.61 -11.25
CA GLY A 48 -5.40 -16.64 -12.29
C GLY A 48 -4.91 -16.08 -13.62
N LYS A 49 -5.74 -16.17 -14.66
CA LYS A 49 -5.43 -15.63 -16.00
C LYS A 49 -5.28 -14.10 -16.04
N LEU A 50 -5.74 -13.40 -15.00
CA LEU A 50 -5.60 -11.94 -14.84
C LEU A 50 -4.35 -11.54 -14.04
N ASN A 51 -3.40 -12.44 -13.82
CA ASN A 51 -2.14 -12.09 -13.17
C ASN A 51 -1.42 -10.99 -13.96
N GLY A 52 -1.04 -9.89 -13.29
CA GLY A 52 -0.49 -8.68 -13.93
C GLY A 52 -1.55 -7.72 -14.51
N ARG A 53 -2.86 -8.01 -14.39
CA ARG A 53 -3.94 -7.14 -14.91
C ARG A 53 -3.90 -5.73 -14.29
N SER A 54 -3.55 -5.64 -13.01
CA SER A 54 -3.43 -4.34 -12.33
C SER A 54 -2.40 -3.43 -13.02
N GLU A 55 -1.23 -3.97 -13.39
CA GLU A 55 -0.22 -3.21 -14.14
C GLU A 55 -0.69 -2.85 -15.55
N GLN A 56 -1.37 -3.76 -16.25
CA GLN A 56 -1.92 -3.49 -17.58
C GLN A 56 -2.93 -2.33 -17.55
N LEU A 57 -3.89 -2.36 -16.62
CA LEU A 57 -4.87 -1.30 -16.45
C LEU A 57 -4.21 0.03 -16.10
N LEU A 58 -3.29 0.03 -15.15
CA LEU A 58 -2.58 1.23 -14.75
C LEU A 58 -1.75 1.82 -15.90
N GLY A 59 -1.10 0.97 -16.70
CA GLY A 59 -0.37 1.37 -17.90
C GLY A 59 -1.30 2.02 -18.93
N GLN A 60 -2.41 1.36 -19.25
CA GLN A 60 -3.42 1.86 -20.19
C GLN A 60 -3.98 3.22 -19.74
N PHE A 61 -4.41 3.33 -18.47
CA PHE A 61 -5.01 4.55 -17.94
C PHE A 61 -4.01 5.72 -17.92
N SER A 62 -2.75 5.45 -17.53
CA SER A 62 -1.71 6.49 -17.50
C SER A 62 -1.35 7.00 -18.90
N GLN A 63 -1.38 6.16 -19.91
CA GLN A 63 -1.15 6.55 -21.32
C GLN A 63 -2.30 7.38 -21.88
N GLN A 64 -3.53 6.98 -21.59
CA GLN A 64 -4.73 7.63 -22.10
C GLN A 64 -5.03 8.97 -21.40
N TYR A 65 -4.57 9.15 -20.17
CA TYR A 65 -4.81 10.39 -19.43
C TYR A 65 -4.07 11.58 -20.05
N GLN A 66 -4.76 12.69 -20.29
CA GLN A 66 -4.22 13.91 -20.91
C GLN A 66 -4.41 15.17 -20.05
N GLY A 67 -4.87 15.01 -18.81
CA GLY A 67 -5.17 16.12 -17.91
C GLY A 67 -3.97 16.66 -17.14
N ALA A 68 -4.25 17.53 -16.17
CA ALA A 68 -3.27 18.08 -15.25
C ALA A 68 -2.51 16.98 -14.49
N ASN A 69 -1.26 17.26 -14.11
CA ASN A 69 -0.37 16.35 -13.38
C ASN A 69 0.06 15.07 -14.14
N LYS A 70 -0.22 14.92 -15.44
CA LYS A 70 0.19 13.74 -16.22
C LYS A 70 1.67 13.41 -16.04
N ASP A 71 2.54 14.38 -16.16
CA ASP A 71 3.99 14.21 -16.07
C ASP A 71 4.49 13.90 -14.64
N ARG A 72 3.61 14.05 -13.66
CA ARG A 72 3.89 13.75 -12.24
C ARG A 72 3.46 12.34 -11.83
N ILE A 73 2.84 11.57 -12.74
CA ILE A 73 2.41 10.20 -12.44
C ILE A 73 3.64 9.33 -12.16
N CYS A 74 3.73 8.88 -10.91
CA CYS A 74 4.75 7.98 -10.40
C CYS A 74 4.13 6.60 -10.19
N ILE A 75 4.65 5.59 -10.86
CA ILE A 75 4.20 4.20 -10.74
C ILE A 75 5.23 3.42 -9.92
N ALA A 76 4.77 2.94 -8.76
CA ALA A 76 5.50 2.04 -7.90
C ALA A 76 4.98 0.61 -8.10
N THR A 77 5.81 -0.29 -8.65
CA THR A 77 5.46 -1.71 -8.69
C THR A 77 6.25 -2.53 -7.68
N LYS A 78 5.78 -3.75 -7.41
CA LYS A 78 6.47 -4.70 -6.52
C LYS A 78 6.82 -5.96 -7.30
N LEU A 79 8.02 -6.46 -7.07
CA LEU A 79 8.46 -7.75 -7.60
C LEU A 79 8.35 -8.80 -6.50
N ALA A 80 7.49 -9.78 -6.73
CA ALA A 80 7.24 -10.86 -5.78
C ALA A 80 8.47 -11.78 -5.67
N ALA A 81 8.82 -12.18 -4.44
CA ALA A 81 9.90 -13.13 -4.19
C ALA A 81 9.43 -14.58 -4.37
N TYR A 82 9.01 -14.91 -5.58
CA TYR A 82 8.54 -16.27 -5.89
C TYR A 82 9.65 -17.31 -5.73
N PRO A 83 9.32 -18.56 -5.35
CA PRO A 83 10.32 -19.62 -5.16
C PRO A 83 11.19 -19.94 -6.38
N TRP A 84 10.70 -19.63 -7.58
CA TRP A 84 11.46 -19.83 -8.83
C TRP A 84 12.31 -18.64 -9.26
N ARG A 85 12.24 -17.50 -8.55
CA ARG A 85 13.11 -16.33 -8.75
C ARG A 85 14.36 -16.48 -7.92
N LEU A 86 15.39 -17.10 -8.45
CA LEU A 86 16.60 -17.48 -7.71
C LEU A 86 17.84 -16.64 -8.04
N THR A 87 17.77 -15.79 -9.05
CA THR A 87 18.93 -15.07 -9.60
C THR A 87 18.69 -13.59 -9.76
N ARG A 88 19.76 -12.80 -9.83
CA ARG A 88 19.69 -11.37 -10.21
C ARG A 88 18.91 -11.17 -11.51
N GLN A 89 19.24 -12.00 -12.54
CA GLN A 89 18.59 -11.92 -13.84
C GLN A 89 17.08 -12.16 -13.78
N SER A 90 16.59 -12.97 -12.85
CA SER A 90 15.15 -13.20 -12.68
C SER A 90 14.41 -11.93 -12.19
N MET A 91 15.06 -11.08 -11.38
CA MET A 91 14.52 -9.77 -10.97
C MET A 91 14.52 -8.78 -12.13
N ILE A 92 15.60 -8.73 -12.91
CA ILE A 92 15.71 -7.88 -14.10
C ILE A 92 14.60 -8.25 -15.11
N SER A 93 14.45 -9.55 -15.39
CA SER A 93 13.40 -10.04 -16.29
C SER A 93 12.00 -9.73 -15.78
N ALA A 94 11.75 -9.85 -14.47
CA ALA A 94 10.47 -9.51 -13.85
C ALA A 94 10.15 -8.01 -13.99
N CYS A 95 11.14 -7.14 -13.76
CA CYS A 95 10.97 -5.70 -13.93
C CYS A 95 10.69 -5.32 -15.39
N LYS A 96 11.41 -5.91 -16.34
CA LYS A 96 11.16 -5.71 -17.79
C LYS A 96 9.75 -6.17 -18.18
N ALA A 97 9.28 -7.29 -17.63
CA ALA A 97 7.90 -7.75 -17.86
C ALA A 97 6.87 -6.80 -17.25
N SER A 98 7.12 -6.23 -16.07
CA SER A 98 6.29 -5.16 -15.49
C SER A 98 6.28 -3.90 -16.36
N ALA A 99 7.44 -3.43 -16.81
CA ALA A 99 7.55 -2.29 -17.73
C ALA A 99 6.78 -2.53 -19.05
N SER A 100 6.81 -3.75 -19.58
CA SER A 100 6.02 -4.12 -20.76
C SER A 100 4.52 -4.05 -20.51
N ARG A 101 4.03 -4.55 -19.36
CA ARG A 101 2.59 -4.43 -18.99
C ARG A 101 2.17 -2.99 -18.73
N LEU A 102 3.03 -2.19 -18.16
CA LEU A 102 2.81 -0.76 -17.91
C LEU A 102 2.95 0.10 -19.17
N GLY A 103 3.62 -0.41 -20.21
CA GLY A 103 3.91 0.34 -21.43
C GLY A 103 4.86 1.53 -21.22
N LYS A 104 5.58 1.56 -20.10
CA LYS A 104 6.59 2.57 -19.74
C LYS A 104 7.59 1.99 -18.74
N ASN A 105 8.73 2.65 -18.60
CA ASN A 105 9.68 2.31 -17.53
C ASN A 105 9.04 2.52 -16.15
N VAL A 106 9.41 1.65 -15.22
CA VAL A 106 8.95 1.71 -13.83
C VAL A 106 9.65 2.88 -13.12
N ASP A 107 8.90 3.72 -12.40
CA ASP A 107 9.50 4.82 -11.64
C ASP A 107 10.12 4.29 -10.33
N LEU A 108 9.39 3.48 -9.57
CA LEU A 108 9.82 2.88 -8.32
C LEU A 108 9.56 1.37 -8.32
N VAL A 109 10.60 0.57 -8.10
CA VAL A 109 10.47 -0.88 -7.93
C VAL A 109 10.69 -1.25 -6.47
N GLN A 110 9.86 -2.13 -5.94
CA GLN A 110 9.94 -2.57 -4.55
C GLN A 110 10.09 -4.09 -4.47
N MET A 111 10.96 -4.59 -3.59
CA MET A 111 10.92 -5.98 -3.18
C MET A 111 9.62 -6.24 -2.41
N HIS A 112 8.78 -7.17 -2.88
CA HIS A 112 7.43 -7.34 -2.34
C HIS A 112 7.41 -7.87 -0.91
N TRP A 113 8.38 -8.74 -0.56
CA TRP A 113 8.64 -9.26 0.79
C TRP A 113 10.03 -9.88 0.90
N SER A 114 10.51 -9.97 2.12
CA SER A 114 11.76 -10.66 2.44
C SER A 114 11.58 -12.17 2.41
N THR A 115 12.57 -12.89 1.93
CA THR A 115 12.63 -14.36 2.01
C THR A 115 13.45 -14.86 3.21
N ALA A 116 13.94 -13.95 4.06
CA ALA A 116 14.86 -14.28 5.16
C ALA A 116 14.32 -15.34 6.12
N ASN A 117 13.00 -15.40 6.33
CA ASN A 117 12.39 -16.32 7.30
C ASN A 117 12.16 -17.73 6.75
N TYR A 118 12.19 -17.95 5.41
CA TYR A 118 11.86 -19.25 4.81
C TYR A 118 12.78 -19.70 3.68
N ALA A 119 13.45 -18.78 2.99
CA ALA A 119 14.41 -19.06 1.91
C ALA A 119 15.58 -18.05 1.93
N PRO A 120 16.37 -17.98 3.02
CA PRO A 120 17.39 -16.94 3.21
C PRO A 120 18.49 -16.97 2.11
N TRP A 121 18.74 -18.14 1.50
CA TRP A 121 19.68 -18.27 0.38
C TRP A 121 19.26 -17.53 -0.89
N GLN A 122 17.97 -17.29 -1.07
CA GLN A 122 17.40 -16.62 -2.24
C GLN A 122 17.55 -15.09 -2.16
N GLU A 123 17.42 -14.53 -0.96
CA GLU A 123 17.24 -13.09 -0.77
C GLU A 123 18.43 -12.25 -1.26
N GLY A 124 19.64 -12.74 -1.05
CA GLY A 124 20.84 -12.04 -1.50
C GLY A 124 20.85 -11.78 -3.00
N ALA A 125 20.55 -12.80 -3.81
CA ALA A 125 20.50 -12.68 -5.26
C ALA A 125 19.35 -11.77 -5.74
N LEU A 126 18.20 -11.81 -5.06
CA LEU A 126 17.06 -10.94 -5.41
C LEU A 126 17.34 -9.47 -5.08
N LEU A 127 17.94 -9.18 -3.94
CA LEU A 127 18.36 -7.83 -3.56
C LEU A 127 19.44 -7.29 -4.50
N ASP A 128 20.42 -8.12 -4.87
CA ASP A 128 21.42 -7.75 -5.86
C ASP A 128 20.81 -7.43 -7.22
N GLY A 129 19.79 -8.20 -7.64
CA GLY A 129 19.02 -7.93 -8.86
C GLY A 129 18.22 -6.61 -8.76
N LEU A 130 17.66 -6.30 -7.59
CA LEU A 130 16.99 -5.01 -7.35
C LEU A 130 17.98 -3.84 -7.46
N ALA A 131 19.18 -4.01 -6.94
CA ALA A 131 20.27 -3.05 -7.04
C ALA A 131 20.72 -2.84 -8.50
N ASP A 132 20.89 -3.96 -9.25
CA ASP A 132 21.26 -3.92 -10.67
C ASP A 132 20.23 -3.15 -11.53
N LEU A 133 18.93 -3.19 -11.17
CA LEU A 133 17.90 -2.42 -11.88
C LEU A 133 18.13 -0.91 -11.77
N TYR A 134 18.55 -0.43 -10.61
CA TYR A 134 18.86 0.97 -10.39
C TYR A 134 20.15 1.39 -11.12
N GLU A 135 21.23 0.61 -10.97
CA GLU A 135 22.51 0.89 -11.62
C GLU A 135 22.42 0.88 -13.15
N GLN A 136 21.55 0.03 -13.73
CA GLN A 136 21.31 -0.01 -15.16
C GLN A 136 20.35 1.11 -15.64
N GLY A 137 19.84 1.97 -14.75
CA GLY A 137 18.89 3.01 -15.10
C GLY A 137 17.52 2.52 -15.56
N LEU A 138 17.18 1.25 -15.25
CA LEU A 138 15.88 0.66 -15.61
C LEU A 138 14.75 1.16 -14.71
N VAL A 139 15.08 1.68 -13.52
CA VAL A 139 14.15 2.28 -12.56
C VAL A 139 14.77 3.55 -11.97
N LYS A 140 13.94 4.48 -11.51
CA LYS A 140 14.39 5.75 -10.89
C LYS A 140 14.66 5.61 -9.39
N GLY A 141 14.09 4.59 -8.75
CA GLY A 141 14.25 4.34 -7.32
C GLY A 141 13.96 2.91 -6.95
N VAL A 142 14.48 2.49 -5.81
CA VAL A 142 14.23 1.18 -5.22
C VAL A 142 13.65 1.30 -3.83
N GLY A 143 12.79 0.35 -3.47
CA GLY A 143 12.15 0.26 -2.16
C GLY A 143 12.00 -1.18 -1.70
N LEU A 144 11.50 -1.31 -0.49
CA LEU A 144 11.24 -2.61 0.15
C LEU A 144 9.80 -2.66 0.65
N SER A 145 9.28 -3.86 0.87
CA SER A 145 7.97 -4.06 1.49
C SER A 145 8.03 -5.23 2.48
N ASN A 146 7.39 -5.06 3.64
CA ASN A 146 7.33 -6.05 4.71
C ASN A 146 8.70 -6.40 5.33
N TYR A 147 9.62 -5.43 5.37
CA TYR A 147 10.89 -5.54 6.07
C TYR A 147 10.78 -4.91 7.46
N GLY A 148 11.24 -5.61 8.49
CA GLY A 148 11.37 -5.07 9.83
C GLY A 148 12.70 -4.33 10.04
N PRO A 149 12.88 -3.67 11.19
CA PRO A 149 13.98 -2.73 11.41
C PRO A 149 15.37 -3.36 11.27
N LYS A 150 15.58 -4.56 11.80
CA LYS A 150 16.88 -5.24 11.70
C LYS A 150 17.23 -5.58 10.26
N ARG A 151 16.23 -6.08 9.51
CA ARG A 151 16.45 -6.48 8.12
C ARG A 151 16.58 -5.26 7.21
N LEU A 152 15.82 -4.20 7.47
CA LEU A 152 15.92 -2.92 6.76
C LEU A 152 17.34 -2.34 6.90
N LYS A 153 17.86 -2.24 8.12
CA LYS A 153 19.22 -1.73 8.38
C LYS A 153 20.30 -2.57 7.69
N TRP A 154 20.12 -3.89 7.63
CA TRP A 154 21.03 -4.78 6.91
C TRP A 154 21.01 -4.53 5.38
N VAL A 155 19.82 -4.44 4.78
CA VAL A 155 19.71 -4.15 3.34
C VAL A 155 20.23 -2.75 3.03
N HIS A 156 19.92 -1.77 3.87
CA HIS A 156 20.39 -0.39 3.70
C HIS A 156 21.91 -0.34 3.63
N ARG A 157 22.64 -0.99 4.55
CA ARG A 157 24.11 -1.06 4.51
C ARG A 157 24.59 -1.67 3.19
N LYS A 158 24.03 -2.84 2.81
CA LYS A 158 24.37 -3.53 1.55
C LYS A 158 24.16 -2.64 0.32
N PHE A 159 23.14 -1.80 0.31
CA PHE A 159 22.85 -0.90 -0.82
C PHE A 159 23.71 0.37 -0.77
N SER A 160 24.03 0.85 0.42
CA SER A 160 24.94 2.00 0.61
C SER A 160 26.33 1.71 0.06
N ASP A 161 26.84 0.47 0.22
CA ASP A 161 28.14 0.05 -0.35
C ASP A 161 28.16 0.16 -1.89
N ARG A 162 26.98 0.11 -2.54
CA ARG A 162 26.78 0.31 -3.98
C ARG A 162 26.23 1.70 -4.34
N GLN A 163 26.14 2.61 -3.40
CA GLN A 163 25.57 3.97 -3.57
C GLN A 163 24.12 3.97 -4.07
N ILE A 164 23.32 2.97 -3.69
CA ILE A 164 21.93 2.82 -4.08
C ILE A 164 21.02 3.28 -2.95
N PRO A 165 20.18 4.33 -3.15
CA PRO A 165 19.25 4.78 -2.13
C PRO A 165 18.04 3.85 -2.05
N ILE A 166 17.67 3.42 -0.84
CA ILE A 166 16.35 2.86 -0.56
C ILE A 166 15.43 4.04 -0.28
N VAL A 167 14.48 4.32 -1.16
CA VAL A 167 13.62 5.50 -1.03
C VAL A 167 12.33 5.26 -0.25
N THR A 168 11.85 4.01 -0.22
CA THR A 168 10.59 3.66 0.46
C THR A 168 10.68 2.33 1.19
N LEU A 169 9.93 2.25 2.29
CA LEU A 169 9.54 1.00 2.93
C LEU A 169 8.02 0.94 3.01
N GLN A 170 7.40 -0.14 2.54
CA GLN A 170 5.96 -0.30 2.54
C GLN A 170 5.54 -1.40 3.50
N VAL A 171 4.66 -1.08 4.46
CA VAL A 171 4.14 -2.01 5.48
C VAL A 171 2.64 -1.87 5.68
N GLN A 172 2.02 -2.89 6.27
CA GLN A 172 0.64 -2.80 6.72
C GLN A 172 0.56 -1.83 7.90
N TYR A 173 -0.13 -0.69 7.71
CA TYR A 173 -0.26 0.31 8.76
C TYR A 173 -1.62 1.00 8.73
N SER A 174 -2.30 0.98 9.86
CA SER A 174 -3.63 1.57 10.08
C SER A 174 -3.94 1.58 11.58
N LEU A 175 -5.03 2.17 12.01
CA LEU A 175 -5.53 2.10 13.39
C LEU A 175 -5.78 0.67 13.92
N LEU A 176 -5.91 -0.32 13.02
CA LEU A 176 -6.00 -1.76 13.37
C LEU A 176 -4.70 -2.54 13.16
N SER A 177 -3.64 -1.88 12.75
CA SER A 177 -2.34 -2.48 12.44
C SER A 177 -1.23 -1.51 12.77
N THR A 178 -1.05 -1.17 14.03
CA THR A 178 -0.03 -0.21 14.52
C THR A 178 1.33 -0.87 14.79
N TYR A 179 1.36 -2.19 14.97
CA TYR A 179 2.51 -2.99 15.39
C TYR A 179 3.86 -2.63 14.71
N PRO A 180 3.94 -2.44 13.38
CA PRO A 180 5.22 -2.12 12.75
C PRO A 180 5.84 -0.82 13.26
N VAL A 181 5.02 0.14 13.66
CA VAL A 181 5.48 1.44 14.17
C VAL A 181 5.61 1.43 15.68
N THR A 182 4.57 0.98 16.41
CA THR A 182 4.52 1.06 17.88
C THR A 182 5.43 0.07 18.58
N GLU A 183 5.48 -1.18 18.08
CA GLU A 183 6.23 -2.26 18.75
C GLU A 183 7.63 -2.47 18.14
N LEU A 184 7.75 -2.32 16.80
CA LEU A 184 9.02 -2.52 16.12
C LEU A 184 9.84 -1.24 15.97
N GLY A 185 9.29 -0.05 16.22
CA GLY A 185 9.96 1.23 16.04
C GLY A 185 10.38 1.51 14.59
N LEU A 186 9.62 0.97 13.63
CA LEU A 186 10.03 0.98 12.23
C LEU A 186 10.02 2.39 11.62
N LYS A 187 9.12 3.27 12.10
CA LYS A 187 9.07 4.68 11.64
C LYS A 187 10.36 5.41 12.00
N ASP A 188 10.84 5.25 13.24
CA ASP A 188 12.07 5.90 13.71
C ASP A 188 13.28 5.44 12.89
N VAL A 189 13.35 4.14 12.58
CA VAL A 189 14.41 3.60 11.71
C VAL A 189 14.31 4.14 10.29
N CYS A 190 13.10 4.29 9.75
CA CYS A 190 12.91 4.89 8.43
C CYS A 190 13.38 6.35 8.41
N ASP A 191 13.07 7.13 9.45
CA ASP A 191 13.47 8.53 9.57
C ASP A 191 14.99 8.66 9.70
N GLU A 192 15.62 7.80 10.56
CA GLU A 192 17.08 7.74 10.71
C GLU A 192 17.78 7.50 9.37
N LEU A 193 17.18 6.67 8.50
CA LEU A 193 17.76 6.28 7.21
C LEU A 193 17.28 7.13 6.02
N GLY A 194 16.43 8.15 6.25
CA GLY A 194 15.86 8.98 5.18
C GLY A 194 14.86 8.25 4.27
N ILE A 195 14.27 7.15 4.74
CA ILE A 195 13.35 6.29 3.99
C ILE A 195 11.89 6.71 4.26
N LYS A 196 11.07 6.84 3.22
CA LYS A 196 9.64 7.16 3.38
C LYS A 196 8.82 5.90 3.66
N LEU A 197 8.01 5.94 4.74
CA LEU A 197 7.14 4.83 5.10
C LEU A 197 5.81 4.92 4.33
N ILE A 198 5.51 3.91 3.51
CA ILE A 198 4.24 3.76 2.80
C ILE A 198 3.34 2.83 3.62
N ALA A 199 2.12 3.31 3.92
CA ALA A 199 1.09 2.59 4.67
C ALA A 199 0.10 1.91 3.71
N TYR A 200 0.22 0.59 3.51
CA TYR A 200 -0.81 -0.13 2.79
C TYR A 200 -1.94 -0.60 3.71
N SER A 201 -3.12 -0.83 3.14
CA SER A 201 -4.36 -1.13 3.87
C SER A 201 -4.72 -0.10 4.96
N PRO A 202 -4.63 1.22 4.72
CA PRO A 202 -4.90 2.24 5.73
C PRO A 202 -6.35 2.20 6.24
N LEU A 203 -7.27 1.64 5.45
CA LEU A 203 -8.68 1.41 5.81
C LEU A 203 -8.97 -0.02 6.31
N ALA A 204 -7.95 -0.83 6.61
CA ALA A 204 -8.08 -2.17 7.16
C ALA A 204 -9.11 -3.03 6.38
N LEU A 205 -8.92 -3.18 5.05
CA LEU A 205 -9.82 -3.91 4.14
C LEU A 205 -11.28 -3.39 4.14
N GLY A 206 -11.49 -2.14 4.57
CA GLY A 206 -12.77 -1.46 4.64
C GLY A 206 -13.42 -1.45 6.03
N LEU A 207 -12.79 -2.04 7.04
CA LEU A 207 -13.28 -2.03 8.43
C LEU A 207 -13.33 -0.60 9.01
N LEU A 208 -12.37 0.25 8.64
CA LEU A 208 -12.26 1.64 9.11
C LEU A 208 -13.00 2.63 8.20
N THR A 209 -14.02 2.18 7.46
CA THR A 209 -14.85 3.08 6.64
C THR A 209 -16.18 3.48 7.32
N GLY A 210 -16.50 2.85 8.45
CA GLY A 210 -17.81 3.00 9.10
C GLY A 210 -18.98 2.34 8.34
N LYS A 211 -18.73 1.72 7.18
CA LYS A 211 -19.74 1.07 6.34
C LYS A 211 -20.30 -0.21 6.96
N TYR A 212 -19.45 -0.94 7.68
CA TYR A 212 -19.79 -2.23 8.26
C TYR A 212 -20.13 -2.10 9.73
N SER A 213 -21.12 -2.86 10.18
CA SER A 213 -21.52 -2.98 11.59
C SER A 213 -21.82 -4.44 11.91
N GLU A 214 -21.84 -4.77 13.21
CA GLU A 214 -22.08 -6.15 13.68
C GLU A 214 -23.40 -6.75 13.16
N ASN A 215 -24.45 -5.92 13.08
CA ASN A 215 -25.78 -6.31 12.63
C ASN A 215 -26.06 -5.92 11.17
N GLY A 216 -25.07 -5.39 10.46
CA GLY A 216 -25.21 -4.90 9.10
C GLY A 216 -24.79 -5.89 8.03
N SER A 217 -24.96 -5.48 6.77
CA SER A 217 -24.49 -6.26 5.63
C SER A 217 -22.94 -6.29 5.59
N LEU A 218 -22.36 -7.48 5.57
CA LEU A 218 -20.92 -7.70 5.49
C LEU A 218 -20.48 -8.06 4.06
N PRO A 219 -19.21 -7.84 3.70
CA PRO A 219 -18.71 -8.30 2.42
C PRO A 219 -18.70 -9.83 2.35
N LYS A 220 -18.82 -10.38 1.14
CA LYS A 220 -18.77 -11.83 0.91
C LYS A 220 -17.34 -12.37 1.04
N GLY A 221 -17.22 -13.69 1.26
CA GLY A 221 -15.95 -14.41 1.27
C GLY A 221 -15.05 -14.10 2.46
N ILE A 222 -13.74 -14.23 2.28
CA ILE A 222 -12.72 -14.10 3.34
C ILE A 222 -12.80 -12.74 4.05
N ARG A 223 -13.10 -11.66 3.32
CA ARG A 223 -13.28 -10.33 3.91
C ARG A 223 -14.45 -10.28 4.88
N GLY A 224 -15.56 -10.97 4.57
CA GLY A 224 -16.72 -11.06 5.47
C GLY A 224 -16.40 -11.80 6.75
N LEU A 225 -15.61 -12.88 6.67
CA LEU A 225 -15.14 -13.61 7.85
C LEU A 225 -14.25 -12.70 8.74
N ALA A 226 -13.31 -11.97 8.15
CA ALA A 226 -12.48 -11.02 8.88
C ALA A 226 -13.32 -9.92 9.55
N CYS A 227 -14.30 -9.35 8.84
CA CYS A 227 -15.22 -8.36 9.40
C CYS A 227 -16.01 -8.95 10.59
N LYS A 228 -16.59 -10.13 10.44
CA LYS A 228 -17.35 -10.78 11.52
C LYS A 228 -16.49 -11.05 12.77
N GLN A 229 -15.21 -11.33 12.58
CA GLN A 229 -14.29 -11.62 13.68
C GLN A 229 -13.81 -10.36 14.40
N LEU A 230 -13.61 -9.25 13.68
CA LEU A 230 -12.95 -8.03 14.20
C LEU A 230 -13.95 -6.97 14.67
N LEU A 231 -15.09 -6.80 13.99
CA LEU A 231 -16.06 -5.73 14.29
C LEU A 231 -16.52 -5.68 15.75
N PRO A 232 -16.81 -6.80 16.47
CA PRO A 232 -17.25 -6.72 17.86
C PRO A 232 -16.25 -6.01 18.80
N GLY A 233 -14.95 -6.18 18.55
CA GLY A 233 -13.89 -5.52 19.35
C GLY A 233 -13.57 -4.09 18.95
N MET A 234 -14.21 -3.56 17.88
CA MET A 234 -13.88 -2.26 17.30
C MET A 234 -14.85 -1.15 17.67
N ARG A 235 -15.85 -1.41 18.53
CA ARG A 235 -16.95 -0.46 18.78
C ARG A 235 -16.42 0.90 19.21
N SER A 236 -15.60 0.95 20.25
CA SER A 236 -15.04 2.22 20.77
C SER A 236 -14.19 2.98 19.73
N LEU A 237 -13.40 2.27 18.95
CA LEU A 237 -12.62 2.88 17.86
C LEU A 237 -13.52 3.45 16.77
N LEU A 238 -14.58 2.73 16.37
CA LEU A 238 -15.51 3.22 15.36
C LEU A 238 -16.39 4.38 15.88
N GLU A 239 -16.71 4.40 17.16
CA GLU A 239 -17.39 5.53 17.80
C GLU A 239 -16.50 6.76 17.81
N CYS A 240 -15.28 6.67 18.30
CA CYS A 240 -14.29 7.75 18.26
C CYS A 240 -14.08 8.31 16.84
N LEU A 241 -13.92 7.42 15.85
CA LEU A 241 -13.80 7.83 14.43
C LEU A 241 -15.05 8.59 13.94
N ARG A 242 -16.26 8.18 14.34
CA ARG A 242 -17.51 8.85 13.95
C ARG A 242 -17.67 10.21 14.60
N GLU A 243 -17.32 10.35 15.88
CA GLU A 243 -17.36 11.60 16.62
C GLU A 243 -16.42 12.65 15.99
N ILE A 244 -15.18 12.28 15.73
CA ILE A 244 -14.21 13.15 15.05
C ILE A 244 -14.67 13.48 13.62
N ALA A 245 -15.18 12.49 12.87
CA ALA A 245 -15.70 12.69 11.53
C ALA A 245 -16.86 13.69 11.50
N ALA A 246 -17.80 13.56 12.43
CA ALA A 246 -18.93 14.49 12.57
C ALA A 246 -18.46 15.91 12.95
N PHE A 247 -17.54 16.03 13.92
CA PHE A 247 -17.00 17.31 14.35
C PHE A 247 -16.25 18.05 13.22
N ARG A 248 -15.47 17.30 12.43
CA ARG A 248 -14.68 17.84 11.31
C ARG A 248 -15.47 17.97 10.00
N ASN A 249 -16.75 17.56 9.97
CA ASN A 249 -17.55 17.45 8.74
C ASN A 249 -16.81 16.63 7.66
N LYS A 250 -16.29 15.47 8.07
CA LYS A 250 -15.55 14.51 7.25
C LYS A 250 -16.19 13.13 7.34
N THR A 251 -15.72 12.20 6.50
CA THR A 251 -16.12 10.79 6.61
C THR A 251 -15.18 10.03 7.55
N VAL A 252 -15.65 8.90 8.05
CA VAL A 252 -14.84 7.96 8.86
C VAL A 252 -13.59 7.50 8.08
N SER A 253 -13.72 7.23 6.77
CA SER A 253 -12.60 6.88 5.90
C SER A 253 -11.57 8.00 5.84
N GLN A 254 -12.02 9.25 5.70
CA GLN A 254 -11.15 10.42 5.62
C GLN A 254 -10.36 10.62 6.92
N VAL A 255 -11.01 10.46 8.08
CA VAL A 255 -10.33 10.54 9.39
C VAL A 255 -9.28 9.43 9.52
N ALA A 256 -9.60 8.18 9.16
CA ALA A 256 -8.67 7.06 9.26
C ALA A 256 -7.46 7.22 8.31
N ILE A 257 -7.66 7.74 7.10
CA ILE A 257 -6.56 8.04 6.16
C ILE A 257 -5.73 9.22 6.67
N ASN A 258 -6.38 10.29 7.14
CA ASN A 258 -5.72 11.49 7.66
C ASN A 258 -4.85 11.16 8.89
N TRP A 259 -5.31 10.25 9.77
CA TRP A 259 -4.50 9.76 10.87
C TRP A 259 -3.16 9.16 10.36
N CYS A 260 -3.17 8.36 9.30
CA CYS A 260 -1.92 7.85 8.70
C CYS A 260 -1.03 8.99 8.18
N ILE A 261 -1.62 10.05 7.60
CA ILE A 261 -0.88 11.23 7.12
C ILE A 261 -0.25 11.97 8.30
N CYS A 262 -1.01 12.21 9.38
CA CYS A 262 -0.52 12.85 10.60
C CYS A 262 0.56 12.02 11.33
N LYS A 263 0.61 10.69 11.08
CA LYS A 263 1.74 9.83 11.50
C LYS A 263 2.93 9.88 10.53
N GLU A 264 2.98 10.90 9.66
CA GLU A 264 4.04 11.11 8.66
C GLU A 264 4.30 9.93 7.74
N THR A 265 3.26 9.14 7.45
CA THR A 265 3.32 8.06 6.48
C THR A 265 2.65 8.46 5.17
N ILE A 266 2.87 7.66 4.12
CA ILE A 266 2.21 7.81 2.83
C ILE A 266 1.13 6.72 2.70
N PRO A 267 -0.12 6.98 3.12
CA PRO A 267 -1.18 6.00 2.94
C PRO A 267 -1.51 5.80 1.46
N ILE A 268 -1.77 4.54 1.08
CA ILE A 268 -2.18 4.14 -0.27
C ILE A 268 -3.54 3.42 -0.25
N PRO A 269 -4.63 4.14 0.09
CA PRO A 269 -5.97 3.55 0.05
C PRO A 269 -6.31 3.10 -1.37
N GLY A 270 -6.98 1.94 -1.49
CA GLY A 270 -7.52 1.46 -2.76
C GLY A 270 -8.83 2.16 -3.11
N ALA A 271 -9.09 2.32 -4.42
CA ALA A 271 -10.37 2.77 -4.94
C ALA A 271 -10.82 1.90 -6.11
N LYS A 272 -12.10 1.49 -6.11
CA LYS A 272 -12.74 0.72 -7.20
C LYS A 272 -13.83 1.52 -7.90
N SER A 273 -14.08 2.75 -7.47
CA SER A 273 -15.08 3.64 -8.04
C SER A 273 -14.69 5.11 -7.85
N VAL A 274 -15.27 5.98 -8.64
CA VAL A 274 -15.12 7.44 -8.53
C VAL A 274 -15.53 7.92 -7.13
N ALA A 275 -16.59 7.35 -6.57
CA ALA A 275 -17.08 7.69 -5.24
C ALA A 275 -16.02 7.38 -4.16
N GLN A 276 -15.37 6.20 -4.23
CA GLN A 276 -14.30 5.83 -3.30
C GLN A 276 -13.05 6.69 -3.49
N ALA A 277 -12.67 6.98 -4.74
CA ALA A 277 -11.54 7.88 -5.02
C ALA A 277 -11.80 9.29 -4.44
N ARG A 278 -13.00 9.83 -4.64
CA ARG A 278 -13.42 11.13 -4.09
C ARG A 278 -13.39 11.15 -2.56
N ASP A 279 -13.91 10.10 -1.92
CA ASP A 279 -13.89 9.95 -0.47
C ASP A 279 -12.44 9.94 0.06
N ASN A 280 -11.58 9.12 -0.53
CA ASN A 280 -10.16 9.04 -0.15
C ASN A 280 -9.44 10.39 -0.31
N ILE A 281 -9.67 11.10 -1.42
CA ILE A 281 -9.06 12.42 -1.71
C ILE A 281 -9.49 13.46 -0.66
N GLY A 282 -10.69 13.39 -0.14
CA GLY A 282 -11.19 14.27 0.92
C GLY A 282 -10.45 14.14 2.25
N ALA A 283 -9.54 13.17 2.38
CA ALA A 283 -8.60 13.09 3.50
C ALA A 283 -7.46 14.11 3.42
N LEU A 284 -7.28 14.77 2.28
CA LEU A 284 -6.22 15.74 2.04
C LEU A 284 -6.68 17.17 2.35
N GLY A 285 -5.71 18.08 2.59
CA GLY A 285 -5.95 19.52 2.75
C GLY A 285 -6.42 19.94 4.13
N TRP A 286 -6.34 19.07 5.12
CA TRP A 286 -6.59 19.33 6.53
C TRP A 286 -5.80 18.35 7.38
N GLU A 287 -5.70 18.58 8.70
CA GLU A 287 -4.97 17.74 9.63
C GLU A 287 -5.78 17.56 10.93
N LEU A 288 -5.68 16.35 11.49
CA LEU A 288 -6.13 16.09 12.87
C LEU A 288 -5.25 16.86 13.84
N ASP A 289 -5.82 17.38 14.91
CA ASP A 289 -5.02 17.96 15.99
C ASP A 289 -4.41 16.87 16.90
N SER A 290 -3.51 17.29 17.78
CA SER A 290 -2.80 16.37 18.68
C SER A 290 -3.73 15.65 19.68
N GLY A 291 -4.85 16.26 20.07
CA GLY A 291 -5.86 15.64 20.92
C GLY A 291 -6.57 14.51 20.20
N GLU A 292 -7.09 14.77 19.01
CA GLU A 292 -7.76 13.79 18.15
C GLU A 292 -6.85 12.59 17.80
N ILE A 293 -5.57 12.86 17.48
CA ILE A 293 -4.59 11.82 17.25
C ILE A 293 -4.42 10.95 18.51
N THR A 294 -4.31 11.58 19.67
CA THR A 294 -4.14 10.86 20.95
C THR A 294 -5.37 10.02 21.29
N GLU A 295 -6.58 10.52 21.04
CA GLU A 295 -7.82 9.78 21.25
C GLU A 295 -7.92 8.57 20.31
N LEU A 296 -7.60 8.75 19.03
CA LEU A 296 -7.55 7.65 18.05
C LEU A 296 -6.50 6.60 18.42
N ASP A 297 -5.31 7.01 18.87
CA ASP A 297 -4.25 6.10 19.31
C ASP A 297 -4.71 5.27 20.53
N LYS A 298 -5.36 5.89 21.51
CA LYS A 298 -5.93 5.21 22.68
C LYS A 298 -7.05 4.23 22.28
N ALA A 299 -7.97 4.69 21.42
CA ALA A 299 -9.04 3.85 20.93
C ALA A 299 -8.50 2.66 20.11
N ALA A 300 -7.50 2.88 19.27
CA ALA A 300 -6.82 1.82 18.53
C ALA A 300 -6.09 0.84 19.47
N ALA A 301 -5.43 1.33 20.53
CA ALA A 301 -4.76 0.50 21.52
C ALA A 301 -5.73 -0.40 22.29
N SER A 302 -6.94 0.07 22.57
CA SER A 302 -7.98 -0.68 23.31
C SER A 302 -8.65 -1.80 22.51
N VAL A 303 -8.40 -1.88 21.19
CA VAL A 303 -8.96 -2.96 20.37
C VAL A 303 -8.24 -4.28 20.66
N ASP A 304 -8.95 -5.26 21.21
CA ASP A 304 -8.40 -6.57 21.62
C ASP A 304 -7.88 -7.38 20.43
N LYS A 305 -8.62 -7.37 19.31
CA LYS A 305 -8.29 -8.13 18.11
C LYS A 305 -7.89 -7.20 16.98
N LYS A 306 -6.60 -7.12 16.73
CA LYS A 306 -6.04 -6.34 15.63
C LYS A 306 -5.98 -7.16 14.34
N MET A 307 -5.80 -6.50 13.20
CA MET A 307 -5.54 -7.20 11.94
C MET A 307 -4.28 -8.06 12.07
N VAL A 308 -4.36 -9.26 11.52
CA VAL A 308 -3.21 -10.14 11.39
C VAL A 308 -2.16 -9.43 10.52
N GLN A 309 -0.94 -9.33 11.04
CA GLN A 309 0.17 -8.77 10.28
C GLN A 309 0.48 -9.65 9.07
N ASN A 310 1.07 -9.06 8.05
CA ASN A 310 1.51 -9.80 6.89
C ASN A 310 2.49 -10.91 7.32
N ILE A 311 2.23 -12.14 6.91
CA ILE A 311 3.04 -13.32 7.27
C ILE A 311 4.51 -13.21 6.81
N PHE A 312 4.78 -12.36 5.83
CA PHE A 312 6.12 -12.08 5.33
C PHE A 312 6.83 -10.93 6.06
N GLN A 313 6.14 -10.25 7.00
CA GLN A 313 6.76 -9.18 7.79
C GLN A 313 7.91 -9.76 8.62
N THR A 314 9.12 -9.26 8.40
CA THR A 314 10.28 -9.61 9.23
C THR A 314 10.33 -8.74 10.49
N LYS A 315 11.15 -9.14 11.46
CA LYS A 315 11.37 -8.41 12.71
C LYS A 315 12.63 -7.55 12.64
#